data_9e41a5e3e5424c2763b0c601fabf54c3
#
_entry.id   9e41a5e3e5424c2763b0c601fabf54c3
#
_cell.length_a   1.000
_cell.length_b   1.000
_cell.length_c   1.000
_cell.angle_alpha   90.00
_cell.angle_beta   90.00
_cell.angle_gamma   90.00
#
_symmetry.space_group_name_H-M   'P 1'
#
loop_
_entity.id
_entity.type
_entity.pdbx_description
1 polymer ?
#
loop_
_entity_poly.entity_id
_entity_poly.type
_entity_poly.pdbx_seq_one_letter_code
_entity_poly.pdbx_strand_id
1 'polypeptide(L)'
;MIALLQPFFREDWRPYAETVQLGAPPVGGRKAAALLGDPAGLADALARHRRHWSDADPRAVASAWAMSYLWTLLPPVAAAASGARHALPARHDAMWVELDGNAAPVRFHIPELGAPDPDGDVWRRYEALVWHHLLPLADALFHASRLPRKVVWGGAVRYLEVVLKAVETQTHGTAASDAVRQDRLALLEHPWWGPADDERANPLCLPPRTSRGPGPAVTLHRECCLYHLLPTAQYCAACPLAPQHRAAAKRPAD
;
A
#
# COMPACT_ATOMS: atom_id res chain seq x y z
N MET A 1 1.09 8.05 -19.26
CA MET A 1 0.84 8.75 -17.97
C MET A 1 -0.46 9.52 -18.03
N ILE A 2 -1.29 9.43 -17.00
CA ILE A 2 -2.52 10.22 -16.86
C ILE A 2 -2.14 11.69 -16.62
N ALA A 3 -2.69 12.62 -17.41
CA ALA A 3 -2.28 14.04 -17.41
C ALA A 3 -2.40 14.71 -16.02
N LEU A 4 -3.46 14.39 -15.27
CA LEU A 4 -3.69 14.96 -13.93
C LEU A 4 -2.61 14.56 -12.89
N LEU A 5 -1.82 13.52 -13.14
CA LEU A 5 -0.76 13.05 -12.24
C LEU A 5 0.59 13.73 -12.51
N GLN A 6 0.79 14.35 -13.67
CA GLN A 6 2.07 14.96 -14.07
C GLN A 6 2.68 15.91 -13.03
N PRO A 7 1.90 16.77 -12.34
CA PRO A 7 2.47 17.71 -11.37
C PRO A 7 3.14 17.04 -10.16
N PHE A 8 2.73 15.80 -9.83
CA PHE A 8 3.15 15.11 -8.59
C PHE A 8 4.28 14.10 -8.82
N PHE A 9 4.60 13.77 -10.09
CA PHE A 9 5.58 12.76 -10.43
C PHE A 9 6.70 13.34 -11.31
N ARG A 10 7.69 13.92 -10.66
CA ARG A 10 8.86 14.51 -11.30
C ARG A 10 10.07 13.61 -11.06
N GLU A 11 11.08 13.73 -11.91
CA GLU A 11 12.39 13.07 -11.77
C GLU A 11 12.23 11.56 -11.47
N ASP A 12 12.84 11.09 -10.41
CA ASP A 12 12.87 9.67 -9.99
C ASP A 12 11.46 9.10 -9.67
N TRP A 13 10.46 9.97 -9.43
CA TRP A 13 9.08 9.54 -9.18
C TRP A 13 8.27 9.28 -10.45
N ARG A 14 8.75 9.77 -11.59
CA ARG A 14 8.03 9.68 -12.88
C ARG A 14 7.58 8.26 -13.24
N PRO A 15 8.37 7.19 -13.06
CA PRO A 15 7.93 5.82 -13.39
C PRO A 15 6.67 5.38 -12.64
N TYR A 16 6.46 5.88 -11.42
CA TYR A 16 5.29 5.51 -10.61
C TYR A 16 3.98 6.14 -11.08
N ALA A 17 4.03 7.23 -11.84
CA ALA A 17 2.84 7.82 -12.47
C ALA A 17 2.29 6.95 -13.62
N GLU A 18 3.08 6.01 -14.13
CA GLU A 18 2.74 5.16 -15.27
C GLU A 18 2.22 3.78 -14.84
N THR A 19 2.20 3.51 -13.53
CA THR A 19 1.72 2.25 -12.98
C THR A 19 0.19 2.13 -12.97
N VAL A 20 -0.55 3.23 -13.16
CA VAL A 20 -1.98 3.21 -13.47
C VAL A 20 -2.20 3.90 -14.82
N GLN A 21 -2.89 3.23 -15.72
CA GLN A 21 -3.18 3.71 -17.07
C GLN A 21 -4.68 3.78 -17.33
N LEU A 22 -5.07 4.75 -18.15
CA LEU A 22 -6.44 4.89 -18.63
C LEU A 22 -6.64 4.02 -19.87
N GLY A 23 -7.75 3.30 -19.93
CA GLY A 23 -8.16 2.48 -21.06
C GLY A 23 -8.15 0.98 -20.75
N ALA A 24 -8.46 0.20 -21.78
CA ALA A 24 -8.50 -1.25 -21.66
C ALA A 24 -7.08 -1.82 -21.44
N PRO A 25 -6.94 -2.90 -20.65
CA PRO A 25 -5.67 -3.59 -20.50
C PRO A 25 -5.26 -4.27 -21.82
N PRO A 26 -3.96 -4.52 -22.01
CA PRO A 26 -3.50 -5.37 -23.10
C PRO A 26 -4.00 -6.81 -22.94
N VAL A 27 -3.79 -7.62 -23.98
CA VAL A 27 -4.09 -9.06 -23.95
C VAL A 27 -3.38 -9.71 -22.76
N GLY A 28 -4.14 -10.37 -21.88
CA GLY A 28 -3.63 -11.00 -20.66
C GLY A 28 -3.86 -10.21 -19.37
N GLY A 29 -4.33 -8.95 -19.44
CA GLY A 29 -4.78 -8.22 -18.26
C GLY A 29 -6.01 -8.88 -17.62
N ARG A 30 -6.00 -9.05 -16.30
CA ARG A 30 -7.10 -9.67 -15.54
C ARG A 30 -7.81 -8.59 -14.70
N LYS A 31 -9.15 -8.72 -14.55
CA LYS A 31 -9.86 -7.94 -13.51
C LYS A 31 -9.24 -8.24 -12.16
N ALA A 32 -8.94 -7.21 -11.38
CA ALA A 32 -8.40 -7.40 -10.04
C ALA A 32 -9.37 -8.21 -9.18
N ALA A 33 -10.69 -7.99 -9.32
CA ALA A 33 -11.72 -8.80 -8.67
C ALA A 33 -11.64 -10.29 -9.06
N ALA A 34 -11.38 -10.61 -10.33
CA ALA A 34 -11.24 -11.99 -10.78
C ALA A 34 -9.95 -12.64 -10.24
N LEU A 35 -8.86 -11.89 -10.08
CA LEU A 35 -7.64 -12.41 -9.46
C LEU A 35 -7.82 -12.65 -7.96
N LEU A 36 -8.41 -11.70 -7.24
CA LEU A 36 -8.57 -11.76 -5.79
C LEU A 36 -9.72 -12.72 -5.37
N GLY A 37 -10.74 -12.88 -6.21
CA GLY A 37 -11.85 -13.81 -5.99
C GLY A 37 -11.58 -15.25 -6.43
N ASP A 38 -10.43 -15.54 -7.03
CA ASP A 38 -10.00 -16.87 -7.45
C ASP A 38 -8.84 -17.37 -6.56
N PRO A 39 -9.12 -18.09 -5.47
CA PRO A 39 -8.08 -18.58 -4.56
C PRO A 39 -7.03 -19.45 -5.24
N ALA A 40 -7.42 -20.26 -6.24
CA ALA A 40 -6.50 -21.12 -6.98
C ALA A 40 -5.58 -20.30 -7.91
N GLY A 41 -6.15 -19.35 -8.64
CA GLY A 41 -5.38 -18.47 -9.52
C GLY A 41 -4.44 -17.53 -8.74
N LEU A 42 -4.84 -17.06 -7.56
CA LEU A 42 -3.97 -16.29 -6.70
C LEU A 42 -2.85 -17.15 -6.11
N ALA A 43 -3.16 -18.37 -5.67
CA ALA A 43 -2.15 -19.31 -5.19
C ALA A 43 -1.12 -19.68 -6.29
N ASP A 44 -1.57 -19.86 -7.55
CA ASP A 44 -0.66 -20.06 -8.69
C ASP A 44 0.22 -18.82 -8.94
N ALA A 45 -0.33 -17.61 -8.88
CA ALA A 45 0.45 -16.39 -9.01
C ALA A 45 1.53 -16.27 -7.91
N LEU A 46 1.19 -16.57 -6.67
CA LEU A 46 2.14 -16.59 -5.56
C LEU A 46 3.20 -17.70 -5.72
N ALA A 47 2.81 -18.88 -6.22
CA ALA A 47 3.75 -19.97 -6.49
C ALA A 47 4.73 -19.61 -7.62
N ARG A 48 4.28 -18.93 -8.67
CA ARG A 48 5.17 -18.39 -9.72
C ARG A 48 6.10 -17.32 -9.17
N HIS A 49 5.60 -16.41 -8.36
CA HIS A 49 6.41 -15.37 -7.71
C HIS A 49 7.48 -15.97 -6.78
N ARG A 50 7.14 -17.07 -6.09
CA ARG A 50 8.06 -17.81 -5.22
C ARG A 50 9.30 -18.36 -5.92
N ARG A 51 9.27 -18.54 -7.26
CA ARG A 51 10.44 -19.07 -8.00
C ARG A 51 11.72 -18.24 -7.84
N HIS A 52 11.60 -16.98 -7.40
CA HIS A 52 12.75 -16.14 -7.05
C HIS A 52 13.46 -16.59 -5.77
N TRP A 53 12.80 -17.38 -4.91
CA TRP A 53 13.32 -17.76 -3.60
C TRP A 53 12.99 -19.24 -3.34
N SER A 54 13.99 -20.11 -3.53
CA SER A 54 13.87 -21.51 -3.07
C SER A 54 13.63 -21.52 -1.57
N ASP A 55 12.75 -22.41 -1.10
CA ASP A 55 12.48 -22.68 0.33
C ASP A 55 12.02 -21.47 1.18
N ALA A 56 11.54 -20.39 0.54
CA ALA A 56 11.00 -19.25 1.26
C ALA A 56 9.69 -19.58 2.00
N ASP A 57 9.49 -18.95 3.15
CA ASP A 57 8.21 -18.96 3.88
C ASP A 57 7.10 -18.42 2.95
N PRO A 58 6.01 -19.17 2.72
CA PRO A 58 4.93 -18.73 1.81
C PRO A 58 4.31 -17.38 2.22
N ARG A 59 4.29 -17.06 3.52
CA ARG A 59 3.78 -15.77 4.01
C ARG A 59 4.72 -14.63 3.63
N ALA A 60 6.04 -14.86 3.66
CA ALA A 60 7.02 -13.86 3.24
C ALA A 60 6.95 -13.59 1.74
N VAL A 61 6.76 -14.64 0.93
CA VAL A 61 6.51 -14.52 -0.51
C VAL A 61 5.24 -13.74 -0.79
N ALA A 62 4.13 -14.08 -0.14
CA ALA A 62 2.87 -13.37 -0.29
C ALA A 62 2.97 -11.91 0.17
N SER A 63 3.75 -11.63 1.21
CA SER A 63 4.03 -10.26 1.64
C SER A 63 4.86 -9.48 0.61
N ALA A 64 5.89 -10.09 0.01
CA ALA A 64 6.67 -9.47 -1.04
C ALA A 64 5.80 -9.14 -2.27
N TRP A 65 4.95 -10.08 -2.66
CA TRP A 65 3.96 -9.88 -3.73
C TRP A 65 2.99 -8.74 -3.39
N ALA A 66 2.45 -8.73 -2.16
CA ALA A 66 1.57 -7.65 -1.69
C ALA A 66 2.26 -6.28 -1.71
N MET A 67 3.54 -6.21 -1.34
CA MET A 67 4.31 -4.97 -1.41
C MET A 67 4.45 -4.46 -2.85
N SER A 68 4.71 -5.35 -3.82
CA SER A 68 4.73 -4.98 -5.24
C SER A 68 3.35 -4.48 -5.70
N TYR A 69 2.27 -5.17 -5.30
CA TYR A 69 0.90 -4.77 -5.60
C TYR A 69 0.57 -3.37 -5.08
N LEU A 70 0.86 -3.14 -3.80
CA LEU A 70 0.61 -1.85 -3.15
C LEU A 70 1.45 -0.72 -3.74
N TRP A 71 2.73 -0.99 -4.04
CA TRP A 71 3.62 0.01 -4.62
C TRP A 71 3.26 0.37 -6.06
N THR A 72 2.67 -0.56 -6.79
CA THR A 72 2.12 -0.32 -8.14
C THR A 72 0.81 0.47 -8.10
N LEU A 73 -0.05 0.21 -7.10
CA LEU A 73 -1.39 0.80 -7.00
C LEU A 73 -1.41 2.18 -6.32
N LEU A 74 -0.74 2.29 -5.17
CA LEU A 74 -0.94 3.42 -4.26
C LEU A 74 -0.40 4.76 -4.75
N PRO A 75 0.78 4.85 -5.40
CA PRO A 75 1.33 6.15 -5.77
C PRO A 75 0.37 6.98 -6.64
N PRO A 76 -0.12 6.49 -7.80
CA PRO A 76 -1.01 7.30 -8.64
C PRO A 76 -2.38 7.53 -8.00
N VAL A 77 -2.94 6.53 -7.26
CA VAL A 77 -4.24 6.69 -6.62
C VAL A 77 -4.18 7.72 -5.49
N ALA A 78 -3.16 7.70 -4.64
CA ALA A 78 -3.02 8.65 -3.56
C ALA A 78 -2.69 10.07 -4.07
N ALA A 79 -1.86 10.20 -5.11
CA ALA A 79 -1.56 11.48 -5.73
C ALA A 79 -2.81 12.10 -6.39
N ALA A 80 -3.64 11.31 -7.05
CA ALA A 80 -4.92 11.77 -7.57
C ALA A 80 -5.86 12.21 -6.44
N ALA A 81 -6.05 11.36 -5.42
CA ALA A 81 -7.03 11.61 -4.37
C ALA A 81 -6.67 12.81 -3.50
N SER A 82 -5.42 12.94 -3.06
CA SER A 82 -5.00 14.02 -2.16
C SER A 82 -4.39 15.20 -2.90
N GLY A 83 -3.56 14.97 -3.93
CA GLY A 83 -2.89 16.04 -4.67
C GLY A 83 -3.82 16.75 -5.64
N ALA A 84 -4.55 15.99 -6.45
CA ALA A 84 -5.46 16.53 -7.46
C ALA A 84 -6.92 16.65 -6.98
N ARG A 85 -7.25 16.21 -5.77
CA ARG A 85 -8.63 16.17 -5.25
C ARG A 85 -9.57 15.46 -6.25
N HIS A 86 -9.13 14.29 -6.73
CA HIS A 86 -9.79 13.55 -7.80
C HIS A 86 -9.92 12.09 -7.43
N ALA A 87 -11.14 11.57 -7.34
CA ALA A 87 -11.41 10.18 -7.01
C ALA A 87 -11.27 9.30 -8.27
N LEU A 88 -10.17 8.54 -8.36
CA LEU A 88 -10.04 7.48 -9.37
C LEU A 88 -10.95 6.30 -9.02
N PRO A 89 -11.44 5.51 -10.01
CA PRO A 89 -12.27 4.32 -9.78
C PRO A 89 -11.41 3.15 -9.25
N ALA A 90 -10.88 3.32 -8.03
CA ALA A 90 -9.91 2.42 -7.41
C ALA A 90 -10.53 1.16 -6.76
N ARG A 91 -11.75 0.79 -7.11
CA ARG A 91 -12.37 -0.49 -6.70
C ARG A 91 -11.72 -1.66 -7.43
N HIS A 92 -11.55 -2.81 -6.77
CA HIS A 92 -10.95 -4.00 -7.39
C HIS A 92 -11.78 -4.56 -8.56
N ASP A 93 -13.09 -4.36 -8.57
CA ASP A 93 -13.99 -4.75 -9.66
C ASP A 93 -13.99 -3.76 -10.85
N ALA A 94 -13.53 -2.53 -10.63
CA ALA A 94 -13.39 -1.53 -11.68
C ALA A 94 -12.00 -1.55 -12.36
N MET A 95 -10.99 -2.16 -11.75
CA MET A 95 -9.62 -2.15 -12.24
C MET A 95 -9.21 -3.48 -12.86
N TRP A 96 -8.27 -3.43 -13.81
CA TRP A 96 -7.51 -4.60 -14.27
C TRP A 96 -6.08 -4.49 -13.75
N VAL A 97 -5.44 -5.64 -13.54
CA VAL A 97 -4.04 -5.76 -13.15
C VAL A 97 -3.27 -6.55 -14.21
N GLU A 98 -2.11 -6.04 -14.59
CA GLU A 98 -1.11 -6.76 -15.36
C GLU A 98 -0.10 -7.40 -14.41
N LEU A 99 0.21 -8.65 -14.68
CA LEU A 99 1.28 -9.39 -14.01
C LEU A 99 2.41 -9.65 -15.00
N ASP A 100 3.64 -9.54 -14.56
CA ASP A 100 4.81 -9.91 -15.36
C ASP A 100 4.99 -11.44 -15.48
N GLY A 101 6.07 -11.88 -16.13
CA GLY A 101 6.40 -13.30 -16.30
C GLY A 101 6.57 -14.07 -14.98
N ASN A 102 6.87 -13.36 -13.89
CA ASN A 102 7.01 -13.88 -12.53
C ASN A 102 5.75 -13.69 -11.68
N ALA A 103 4.66 -13.31 -12.32
CA ALA A 103 3.40 -12.97 -11.68
C ALA A 103 3.46 -11.80 -10.67
N ALA A 104 4.46 -10.94 -10.75
CA ALA A 104 4.48 -9.70 -9.97
C ALA A 104 3.54 -8.66 -10.61
N PRO A 105 2.74 -7.93 -9.82
CA PRO A 105 1.93 -6.82 -10.34
C PRO A 105 2.82 -5.69 -10.86
N VAL A 106 2.60 -5.28 -12.11
CA VAL A 106 3.42 -4.25 -12.77
C VAL A 106 2.62 -3.04 -13.21
N ARG A 107 1.30 -3.20 -13.41
CA ARG A 107 0.44 -2.10 -13.86
C ARG A 107 -1.02 -2.36 -13.55
N PHE A 108 -1.77 -1.28 -13.36
CA PHE A 108 -3.22 -1.29 -13.31
C PHE A 108 -3.82 -0.50 -14.46
N HIS A 109 -5.05 -0.86 -14.85
CA HIS A 109 -5.83 -0.12 -15.84
C HIS A 109 -7.18 0.24 -15.26
N ILE A 110 -7.61 1.47 -15.56
CA ILE A 110 -8.93 2.00 -15.20
C ILE A 110 -9.70 2.35 -16.47
N PRO A 111 -11.02 2.08 -16.55
CA PRO A 111 -11.81 2.34 -17.74
C PRO A 111 -12.02 3.84 -18.00
N GLU A 112 -12.02 4.64 -16.93
CA GLU A 112 -12.27 6.07 -16.92
C GLU A 112 -11.49 6.74 -15.80
N LEU A 113 -11.40 8.08 -15.85
CA LEU A 113 -10.67 8.83 -14.82
C LEU A 113 -11.44 8.99 -13.51
N GLY A 114 -12.72 8.65 -13.48
CA GLY A 114 -13.58 9.03 -12.36
C GLY A 114 -13.91 10.51 -12.34
N ALA A 115 -14.09 11.13 -11.18
CA ALA A 115 -14.56 12.48 -11.05
C ALA A 115 -13.71 13.35 -10.11
N PRO A 116 -13.57 14.66 -10.41
CA PRO A 116 -13.07 15.63 -9.44
C PRO A 116 -13.98 15.66 -8.20
N ASP A 117 -13.38 15.78 -7.05
CA ASP A 117 -14.07 15.87 -5.75
C ASP A 117 -13.36 16.91 -4.86
N PRO A 118 -13.33 18.20 -5.30
CA PRO A 118 -12.56 19.25 -4.62
C PRO A 118 -13.10 19.55 -3.22
N ASP A 119 -14.42 19.46 -3.04
CA ASP A 119 -15.11 19.77 -1.78
C ASP A 119 -15.38 18.50 -0.92
N GLY A 120 -15.14 17.32 -1.48
CA GLY A 120 -15.32 16.06 -0.78
C GLY A 120 -14.27 15.85 0.31
N ASP A 121 -14.67 15.11 1.35
CA ASP A 121 -13.76 14.71 2.39
C ASP A 121 -12.79 13.60 1.95
N VAL A 122 -11.75 13.40 2.74
CA VAL A 122 -10.73 12.38 2.45
C VAL A 122 -11.30 10.97 2.50
N TRP A 123 -12.26 10.70 3.37
CA TRP A 123 -12.87 9.40 3.57
C TRP A 123 -13.58 8.93 2.31
N ARG A 124 -14.35 9.82 1.70
CA ARG A 124 -15.06 9.58 0.46
C ARG A 124 -14.09 9.31 -0.70
N ARG A 125 -13.02 10.13 -0.83
CA ARG A 125 -12.03 9.94 -1.92
C ARG A 125 -11.26 8.62 -1.82
N TYR A 126 -11.05 8.10 -0.59
CA TYR A 126 -10.31 6.87 -0.36
C TYR A 126 -11.18 5.63 -0.12
N GLU A 127 -12.51 5.78 -0.03
CA GLU A 127 -13.43 4.68 0.26
C GLU A 127 -13.29 3.51 -0.74
N ALA A 128 -13.29 3.83 -2.04
CA ALA A 128 -13.11 2.85 -3.10
C ALA A 128 -11.81 2.06 -2.96
N LEU A 129 -10.72 2.74 -2.64
CA LEU A 129 -9.42 2.12 -2.42
C LEU A 129 -9.42 1.26 -1.16
N VAL A 130 -9.80 1.81 -0.02
CA VAL A 130 -9.62 1.15 1.28
C VAL A 130 -10.58 -0.01 1.46
N TRP A 131 -11.87 0.22 1.26
CA TRP A 131 -12.91 -0.77 1.56
C TRP A 131 -13.22 -1.70 0.39
N HIS A 132 -13.06 -1.21 -0.84
CA HIS A 132 -13.44 -1.97 -2.03
C HIS A 132 -12.25 -2.44 -2.87
N HIS A 133 -11.01 -2.28 -2.36
CA HIS A 133 -9.81 -2.82 -2.98
C HIS A 133 -8.85 -3.44 -1.96
N LEU A 134 -8.37 -2.66 -0.99
CA LEU A 134 -7.36 -3.14 -0.04
C LEU A 134 -7.92 -4.17 0.95
N LEU A 135 -9.17 -4.03 1.38
CA LEU A 135 -9.79 -5.05 2.24
C LEU A 135 -9.95 -6.39 1.51
N PRO A 136 -10.54 -6.46 0.30
CA PRO A 136 -10.54 -7.69 -0.51
C PRO A 136 -9.14 -8.27 -0.77
N LEU A 137 -8.13 -7.43 -1.03
CA LEU A 137 -6.74 -7.87 -1.20
C LEU A 137 -6.20 -8.55 0.06
N ALA A 138 -6.41 -7.92 1.24
CA ALA A 138 -5.94 -8.46 2.51
C ALA A 138 -6.62 -9.79 2.84
N ASP A 139 -7.92 -9.92 2.54
CA ASP A 139 -8.67 -11.15 2.72
C ASP A 139 -8.22 -12.26 1.78
N ALA A 140 -8.07 -11.97 0.49
CA ALA A 140 -7.61 -12.92 -0.51
C ALA A 140 -6.23 -13.49 -0.15
N LEU A 141 -5.27 -12.64 0.24
CA LEU A 141 -3.94 -13.06 0.63
C LEU A 141 -3.95 -13.88 1.93
N PHE A 142 -4.79 -13.52 2.90
CA PHE A 142 -4.96 -14.34 4.11
C PHE A 142 -5.49 -15.73 3.77
N HIS A 143 -6.47 -15.85 2.89
CA HIS A 143 -7.02 -17.16 2.50
C HIS A 143 -6.02 -17.99 1.69
N ALA A 144 -5.31 -17.38 0.73
CA ALA A 144 -4.38 -18.08 -0.15
C ALA A 144 -3.05 -18.47 0.52
N SER A 145 -2.54 -17.71 1.50
CA SER A 145 -1.19 -17.90 2.04
C SER A 145 -1.09 -17.85 3.57
N ARG A 146 -2.18 -17.58 4.28
CA ARG A 146 -2.21 -17.30 5.72
C ARG A 146 -1.40 -16.05 6.11
N LEU A 147 -1.13 -15.16 5.17
CA LEU A 147 -0.54 -13.85 5.48
C LEU A 147 -1.48 -13.05 6.40
N PRO A 148 -1.05 -12.63 7.59
CA PRO A 148 -1.92 -11.85 8.47
C PRO A 148 -2.33 -10.53 7.80
N ARG A 149 -3.63 -10.20 7.80
CA ARG A 149 -4.18 -8.97 7.19
C ARG A 149 -3.44 -7.71 7.63
N LYS A 150 -3.02 -7.63 8.89
CA LYS A 150 -2.26 -6.50 9.43
C LYS A 150 -0.94 -6.24 8.70
N VAL A 151 -0.33 -7.26 8.07
CA VAL A 151 0.90 -7.09 7.27
C VAL A 151 0.58 -6.32 5.98
N VAL A 152 -0.55 -6.61 5.35
CA VAL A 152 -1.02 -5.86 4.15
C VAL A 152 -1.34 -4.43 4.53
N TRP A 153 -2.08 -4.20 5.63
CA TRP A 153 -2.37 -2.86 6.13
C TRP A 153 -1.10 -2.08 6.51
N GLY A 154 -0.14 -2.74 7.15
CA GLY A 154 1.15 -2.12 7.46
C GLY A 154 1.94 -1.72 6.21
N GLY A 155 1.87 -2.52 5.15
CA GLY A 155 2.42 -2.19 3.83
C GLY A 155 1.71 -0.98 3.21
N ALA A 156 0.37 -0.96 3.25
CA ALA A 156 -0.42 0.15 2.73
C ALA A 156 -0.10 1.47 3.46
N VAL A 157 -0.07 1.46 4.79
CA VAL A 157 0.30 2.63 5.60
C VAL A 157 1.70 3.13 5.26
N ARG A 158 2.68 2.22 5.16
CA ARG A 158 4.06 2.56 4.79
C ARG A 158 4.12 3.32 3.47
N TYR A 159 3.45 2.81 2.44
CA TYR A 159 3.52 3.40 1.12
C TYR A 159 2.69 4.68 1.01
N LEU A 160 1.51 4.73 1.62
CA LEU A 160 0.72 5.96 1.69
C LEU A 160 1.47 7.09 2.39
N GLU A 161 2.18 6.79 3.49
CA GLU A 161 2.99 7.79 4.20
C GLU A 161 4.09 8.36 3.30
N VAL A 162 4.81 7.50 2.57
CA VAL A 162 5.88 7.91 1.64
C VAL A 162 5.32 8.73 0.48
N VAL A 163 4.23 8.25 -0.15
CA VAL A 163 3.63 8.92 -1.31
C VAL A 163 3.03 10.26 -0.93
N LEU A 164 2.26 10.34 0.16
CA LEU A 164 1.63 11.59 0.58
C LEU A 164 2.67 12.63 1.00
N LYS A 165 3.76 12.24 1.66
CA LYS A 165 4.89 13.14 1.92
C LYS A 165 5.55 13.63 0.63
N ALA A 166 5.71 12.77 -0.37
CA ALA A 166 6.26 13.18 -1.66
C ALA A 166 5.34 14.18 -2.37
N VAL A 167 4.03 13.92 -2.40
CA VAL A 167 3.03 14.85 -2.97
C VAL A 167 2.99 16.17 -2.21
N GLU A 168 3.03 16.15 -0.88
CA GLU A 168 3.13 17.33 -0.01
C GLU A 168 4.36 18.17 -0.38
N THR A 169 5.51 17.52 -0.59
CA THR A 169 6.75 18.19 -1.00
C THR A 169 6.65 18.82 -2.40
N GLN A 170 6.07 18.10 -3.37
CA GLN A 170 5.90 18.60 -4.74
C GLN A 170 4.91 19.77 -4.83
N THR A 171 4.02 19.91 -3.87
CA THR A 171 3.02 20.98 -3.77
C THR A 171 3.42 22.05 -2.75
N HIS A 172 4.63 22.02 -2.23
CA HIS A 172 5.11 22.93 -1.18
C HIS A 172 4.86 24.41 -1.55
N GLY A 173 4.42 25.20 -0.57
CA GLY A 173 4.09 26.61 -0.76
C GLY A 173 2.72 26.90 -1.38
N THR A 174 1.91 25.88 -1.58
CA THR A 174 0.53 26.03 -2.09
C THR A 174 -0.50 25.55 -1.05
N ALA A 175 -1.75 25.98 -1.19
CA ALA A 175 -2.86 25.46 -0.37
C ALA A 175 -3.05 23.94 -0.52
N ALA A 176 -2.63 23.35 -1.64
CA ALA A 176 -2.66 21.90 -1.86
C ALA A 176 -1.73 21.16 -0.90
N SER A 177 -0.58 21.72 -0.53
CA SER A 177 0.34 21.10 0.44
C SER A 177 -0.31 20.90 1.81
N ASP A 178 -1.01 21.91 2.31
CA ASP A 178 -1.72 21.81 3.59
C ASP A 178 -2.87 20.79 3.53
N ALA A 179 -3.61 20.76 2.43
CA ALA A 179 -4.69 19.80 2.21
C ALA A 179 -4.15 18.35 2.17
N VAL A 180 -3.04 18.09 1.48
CA VAL A 180 -2.39 16.76 1.44
C VAL A 180 -1.93 16.33 2.84
N ARG A 181 -1.35 17.26 3.61
CA ARG A 181 -0.94 17.00 4.99
C ARG A 181 -2.13 16.66 5.88
N GLN A 182 -3.24 17.37 5.76
CA GLN A 182 -4.48 17.07 6.50
C GLN A 182 -5.04 15.70 6.11
N ASP A 183 -5.10 15.38 4.82
CA ASP A 183 -5.51 14.06 4.33
C ASP A 183 -4.63 12.95 4.93
N ARG A 184 -3.30 13.13 4.94
CA ARG A 184 -2.36 12.18 5.52
C ARG A 184 -2.61 11.95 7.02
N LEU A 185 -2.81 13.01 7.79
CA LEU A 185 -3.09 12.91 9.22
C LEU A 185 -4.44 12.21 9.47
N ALA A 186 -5.49 12.57 8.73
CA ALA A 186 -6.77 11.92 8.84
C ALA A 186 -6.66 10.41 8.54
N LEU A 187 -6.10 10.05 7.39
CA LEU A 187 -5.99 8.64 6.97
C LEU A 187 -5.14 7.78 7.92
N LEU A 188 -4.01 8.30 8.43
CA LEU A 188 -3.02 7.49 9.13
C LEU A 188 -3.05 7.60 10.65
N GLU A 189 -3.75 8.61 11.20
CA GLU A 189 -3.75 8.89 12.64
C GLU A 189 -5.14 8.95 13.26
N HIS A 190 -6.21 9.12 12.44
CA HIS A 190 -7.57 9.11 12.97
C HIS A 190 -8.07 7.67 13.15
N PRO A 191 -8.55 7.28 14.35
CA PRO A 191 -8.90 5.88 14.65
C PRO A 191 -10.18 5.39 13.96
N TRP A 192 -11.04 6.29 13.54
CA TRP A 192 -12.31 5.99 12.91
C TRP A 192 -12.33 6.41 11.45
N TRP A 193 -13.07 5.67 10.62
CA TRP A 193 -13.28 5.99 9.22
C TRP A 193 -14.52 6.85 9.05
N GLY A 194 -14.36 8.06 8.57
CA GLY A 194 -15.47 8.99 8.37
C GLY A 194 -15.58 10.08 9.44
N PRO A 195 -16.64 10.90 9.38
CA PRO A 195 -16.94 11.90 10.40
C PRO A 195 -17.24 11.22 11.75
N ALA A 196 -17.26 12.00 12.82
CA ALA A 196 -17.30 11.54 14.22
C ALA A 196 -18.41 10.54 14.58
N ASP A 197 -19.44 10.43 13.75
CA ASP A 197 -20.58 9.54 13.96
C ASP A 197 -20.42 8.16 13.28
N ASP A 198 -19.37 7.95 12.48
CA ASP A 198 -19.08 6.66 11.88
C ASP A 198 -18.18 5.83 12.83
N GLU A 199 -18.76 4.77 13.41
CA GLU A 199 -18.05 3.86 14.33
C GLU A 199 -17.15 2.83 13.62
N ARG A 200 -16.99 2.93 12.31
CA ARG A 200 -16.13 2.01 11.56
C ARG A 200 -14.67 2.27 11.88
N ALA A 201 -13.97 1.29 12.42
CA ALA A 201 -12.55 1.40 12.70
C ALA A 201 -11.73 1.64 11.42
N ASN A 202 -10.81 2.58 11.46
CA ASN A 202 -9.92 2.90 10.34
C ASN A 202 -8.77 1.87 10.26
N PRO A 203 -8.69 1.02 9.23
CA PRO A 203 -7.67 -0.01 9.12
C PRO A 203 -6.28 0.56 8.83
N LEU A 204 -6.17 1.82 8.41
CA LEU A 204 -4.91 2.52 8.18
C LEU A 204 -4.35 3.18 9.44
N CYS A 205 -5.18 3.39 10.48
CA CYS A 205 -4.72 3.93 11.75
C CYS A 205 -4.05 2.85 12.60
N LEU A 206 -2.79 2.56 12.29
CA LEU A 206 -1.97 1.64 13.07
C LEU A 206 -1.13 2.41 14.09
N PRO A 207 -0.94 1.90 15.32
CA PRO A 207 -0.17 2.60 16.35
C PRO A 207 1.29 2.82 15.89
N PRO A 208 1.85 4.03 16.10
CA PRO A 208 3.25 4.30 15.79
C PRO A 208 4.17 3.46 16.68
N ARG A 209 5.31 3.10 16.15
CA ARG A 209 6.33 2.33 16.88
C ARG A 209 7.65 3.09 16.90
N THR A 210 8.33 3.04 18.01
CA THR A 210 9.68 3.61 18.19
C THR A 210 10.61 2.51 18.68
N SER A 211 11.89 2.58 18.27
CA SER A 211 12.91 1.68 18.75
C SER A 211 13.04 1.76 20.28
N ARG A 212 13.32 0.62 20.91
CA ARG A 212 13.58 0.48 22.36
C ARG A 212 15.01 0.01 22.64
N GLY A 213 15.83 -0.10 21.60
CA GLY A 213 17.25 -0.46 21.71
C GLY A 213 18.10 0.65 22.30
N PRO A 214 19.39 0.40 22.56
CA PRO A 214 20.31 1.34 23.22
C PRO A 214 20.77 2.50 22.32
N GLY A 215 20.42 2.49 21.03
CA GLY A 215 20.76 3.54 20.06
C GLY A 215 19.78 4.72 20.07
N PRO A 216 19.97 5.70 19.18
CA PRO A 216 19.05 6.80 19.02
C PRO A 216 17.66 6.31 18.69
N ALA A 217 16.64 7.07 19.09
CA ALA A 217 15.24 6.72 18.82
C ALA A 217 14.98 6.73 17.30
N VAL A 218 14.50 5.59 16.77
CA VAL A 218 14.15 5.41 15.36
C VAL A 218 12.65 5.14 15.26
N THR A 219 11.97 5.87 14.39
CA THR A 219 10.59 5.55 14.02
C THR A 219 10.58 4.27 13.20
N LEU A 220 9.88 3.25 13.69
CA LEU A 220 9.81 1.94 13.07
C LEU A 220 8.58 1.83 12.16
N HIS A 221 8.64 0.91 11.21
CA HIS A 221 7.44 0.52 10.49
C HIS A 221 6.37 -0.01 11.44
N ARG A 222 5.12 0.37 11.21
CA ARG A 222 3.99 0.02 12.10
C ARG A 222 3.77 -1.49 12.16
N GLU A 223 3.99 -2.21 11.04
CA GLU A 223 3.99 -3.67 10.98
C GLU A 223 5.22 -4.20 10.20
N CYS A 224 5.65 -5.41 10.55
CA CYS A 224 6.74 -6.07 9.84
C CYS A 224 6.24 -6.64 8.50
N CYS A 225 6.98 -6.42 7.43
CA CYS A 225 6.68 -6.97 6.11
C CYS A 225 7.15 -8.42 5.89
N LEU A 226 7.64 -9.08 6.91
CA LEU A 226 8.19 -10.46 6.86
C LEU A 226 9.35 -10.67 5.86
N TYR A 227 9.86 -9.60 5.24
CA TYR A 227 10.89 -9.69 4.20
C TYR A 227 12.16 -10.43 4.70
N HIS A 228 12.50 -10.29 5.99
CA HIS A 228 13.61 -10.98 6.63
C HIS A 228 13.49 -12.52 6.67
N LEU A 229 12.32 -13.07 6.33
CA LEU A 229 12.09 -14.53 6.19
C LEU A 229 12.36 -15.03 4.76
N LEU A 230 12.72 -14.16 3.82
CA LEU A 230 13.19 -14.57 2.50
C LEU A 230 14.65 -15.00 2.60
N PRO A 231 15.10 -16.03 1.86
CA PRO A 231 16.41 -16.67 2.05
C PRO A 231 17.64 -15.75 2.01
N THR A 232 17.58 -14.67 1.21
CA THR A 232 18.72 -13.75 1.04
C THR A 232 18.48 -12.39 1.68
N ALA A 233 17.36 -12.22 2.40
CA ALA A 233 16.96 -10.92 2.89
C ALA A 233 17.40 -10.67 4.33
N GLN A 234 17.67 -9.41 4.62
CA GLN A 234 18.00 -8.92 5.96
C GLN A 234 16.82 -8.13 6.53
N TYR A 235 16.90 -7.81 7.81
CA TYR A 235 15.97 -6.84 8.41
C TYR A 235 16.13 -5.48 7.73
N CYS A 236 15.01 -4.85 7.36
CA CYS A 236 15.03 -3.46 6.90
C CYS A 236 15.44 -2.51 8.05
N ALA A 237 15.97 -1.34 7.72
CA ALA A 237 16.52 -0.40 8.70
C ALA A 237 15.51 0.00 9.80
N ALA A 238 14.22 0.11 9.47
CA ALA A 238 13.15 0.43 10.41
C ALA A 238 12.28 -0.78 10.78
N CYS A 239 12.83 -2.01 10.73
CA CYS A 239 12.07 -3.22 11.03
C CYS A 239 11.73 -3.32 12.52
N PRO A 240 10.44 -3.44 12.91
CA PRO A 240 10.06 -3.56 14.31
C PRO A 240 10.52 -4.88 14.97
N LEU A 241 10.95 -5.86 14.18
CA LEU A 241 11.43 -7.15 14.65
C LEU A 241 12.97 -7.24 14.70
N ALA A 242 13.67 -6.24 14.15
CA ALA A 242 15.13 -6.26 14.13
C ALA A 242 15.71 -6.20 15.57
N PRO A 243 16.70 -7.07 15.90
CA PRO A 243 17.25 -7.16 17.25
C PRO A 243 17.74 -5.82 17.82
N GLN A 244 18.37 -4.98 16.98
CA GLN A 244 18.90 -3.66 17.41
C GLN A 244 17.81 -2.68 17.88
N HIS A 245 16.55 -2.91 17.54
CA HIS A 245 15.43 -2.06 17.92
C HIS A 245 14.65 -2.54 19.13
N ARG A 246 15.04 -3.70 19.68
CA ARG A 246 14.40 -4.29 20.86
C ARG A 246 15.06 -3.79 22.13
N ALA A 247 14.29 -3.72 23.22
CA ALA A 247 14.87 -3.53 24.54
C ALA A 247 15.84 -4.68 24.85
N ALA A 248 16.93 -4.39 25.53
CA ALA A 248 17.81 -5.45 26.04
C ALA A 248 16.99 -6.41 26.92
N ALA A 249 17.13 -7.72 26.68
CA ALA A 249 16.52 -8.70 27.54
C ALA A 249 17.00 -8.46 28.99
N LYS A 250 16.07 -8.30 29.94
CA LYS A 250 16.44 -8.28 31.36
C LYS A 250 17.15 -9.60 31.64
N ARG A 251 18.44 -9.56 32.04
CA ARG A 251 19.10 -10.72 32.59
C ARG A 251 18.28 -11.15 33.82
N PRO A 252 17.95 -12.44 33.97
CA PRO A 252 17.41 -12.91 35.25
C PRO A 252 18.38 -12.44 36.34
N ALA A 253 17.84 -11.90 37.45
CA ALA A 253 18.62 -11.63 38.63
C ALA A 253 19.06 -12.99 39.16
N ASP A 254 20.38 -13.21 39.28
CA ASP A 254 20.97 -14.36 39.95
C ASP A 254 20.61 -14.39 41.44
#